data_6d012024e41895df53d284f9bde824bc
#
_entry.id   6d012024e41895df53d284f9bde824bc
#
_cell.length_a   1.000
_cell.length_b   1.000
_cell.length_c   1.000
_cell.angle_alpha   90.00
_cell.angle_beta   90.00
_cell.angle_gamma   90.00
#
_symmetry.space_group_name_H-M   'P 1'
#
loop_
_entity.id
_entity.type
_entity.pdbx_description
1 polymer ?
#
loop_
_entity_poly.entity_id
_entity_poly.type
_entity_poly.pdbx_seq_one_letter_code
_entity_poly.pdbx_strand_id
1 'polypeptide(L)'
;MKPLEEIFFRACVNEQKRKFRLSDRELDIRTIGNIFERLGFSYKQLMYYVRKWCDRGFYDYGVKIDLGWFEFGKLTGEYKQIYDSMTSTDEWKDWELASYIVRNSFNRERITNFALREHLGIGQDEVFFNPHRKE
;
A
#
# COMPACT_ATOMS: atom_id res chain seq x y z
N MET A 1 -11.86 10.30 -1.54
CA MET A 1 -11.40 8.90 -1.42
C MET A 1 -11.52 8.45 0.01
N LYS A 2 -12.00 7.24 0.24
CA LYS A 2 -12.10 6.69 1.60
C LYS A 2 -10.72 6.36 2.15
N PRO A 3 -10.53 6.46 3.46
CA PRO A 3 -9.22 6.18 4.06
C PRO A 3 -8.66 4.80 3.72
N LEU A 4 -9.49 3.78 3.68
CA LEU A 4 -9.03 2.42 3.36
C LEU A 4 -8.53 2.34 1.91
N GLU A 5 -9.23 2.96 0.99
CA GLU A 5 -8.78 3.02 -0.39
C GLU A 5 -7.43 3.72 -0.49
N GLU A 6 -7.26 4.81 0.24
CA GLU A 6 -6.01 5.56 0.22
C GLU A 6 -4.83 4.72 0.71
N ILE A 7 -5.04 3.92 1.77
CA ILE A 7 -4.01 3.02 2.27
C ILE A 7 -3.55 2.07 1.18
N PHE A 8 -4.50 1.39 0.54
CA PHE A 8 -4.18 0.42 -0.51
C PHE A 8 -3.57 1.10 -1.74
N PHE A 9 -4.11 2.25 -2.11
CA PHE A 9 -3.61 2.97 -3.27
C PHE A 9 -2.16 3.40 -3.07
N ARG A 10 -1.84 3.96 -1.90
CA ARG A 10 -0.46 4.37 -1.59
C ARG A 10 0.50 3.19 -1.61
N ALA A 11 0.08 2.06 -1.05
CA ALA A 11 0.93 0.87 -1.05
C ALA A 11 1.23 0.40 -2.47
N CYS A 12 0.21 0.30 -3.29
CA CYS A 12 0.37 -0.18 -4.67
C CYS A 12 1.17 0.80 -5.52
N VAL A 13 0.91 2.11 -5.38
CA VAL A 13 1.65 3.13 -6.12
C VAL A 13 3.12 3.13 -5.71
N ASN A 14 3.40 3.02 -4.42
CA ASN A 14 4.77 3.00 -3.94
C ASN A 14 5.52 1.81 -4.53
N GLU A 15 4.91 0.64 -4.52
CA GLU A 15 5.52 -0.56 -5.09
C GLU A 15 5.72 -0.41 -6.60
N GLN A 16 4.76 0.18 -7.30
CA GLN A 16 4.90 0.38 -8.74
C GLN A 16 6.06 1.32 -9.07
N LYS A 17 6.21 2.41 -8.30
CA LYS A 17 7.32 3.33 -8.50
C LYS A 17 8.66 2.64 -8.26
N ARG A 18 8.73 1.79 -7.23
CA ARG A 18 9.93 1.01 -6.96
C ARG A 18 10.24 0.07 -8.12
N LYS A 19 9.22 -0.63 -8.62
CA LYS A 19 9.36 -1.57 -9.72
C LYS A 19 9.83 -0.89 -11.00
N PHE A 20 9.32 0.30 -11.29
CA PHE A 20 9.77 1.04 -12.47
C PHE A 20 11.26 1.36 -12.42
N ARG A 21 11.79 1.67 -11.24
CA ARG A 21 13.23 1.89 -11.11
C ARG A 21 14.03 0.62 -11.38
N LEU A 22 13.42 -0.54 -11.22
CA LEU A 22 14.04 -1.83 -11.50
C LEU A 22 13.72 -2.32 -12.93
N SER A 23 13.15 -1.45 -13.75
CA SER A 23 12.75 -1.77 -15.14
C SER A 23 11.69 -2.86 -15.21
N ASP A 24 10.86 -2.97 -14.18
CA ASP A 24 9.76 -3.90 -14.11
C ASP A 24 8.50 -3.11 -13.76
N ARG A 25 7.39 -3.38 -14.42
CA ARG A 25 6.15 -2.66 -14.12
C ARG A 25 5.06 -3.53 -13.52
N GLU A 26 5.21 -4.84 -13.53
CA GLU A 26 4.15 -5.72 -13.06
C GLU A 26 4.10 -5.78 -11.55
N LEU A 27 2.93 -5.47 -10.99
CA LEU A 27 2.67 -5.60 -9.57
C LEU A 27 2.09 -6.96 -9.25
N ASP A 28 2.55 -7.56 -8.18
CA ASP A 28 1.92 -8.74 -7.61
C ASP A 28 1.00 -8.28 -6.47
N ILE A 29 -0.29 -8.11 -6.81
CA ILE A 29 -1.29 -7.65 -5.84
C ILE A 29 -1.50 -8.68 -4.73
N ARG A 30 -1.31 -9.97 -5.02
CA ARG A 30 -1.47 -11.00 -4.00
C ARG A 30 -0.40 -10.85 -2.91
N THR A 31 0.82 -10.57 -3.29
CA THR A 31 1.90 -10.33 -2.32
C THR A 31 1.57 -9.14 -1.44
N ILE A 32 1.11 -8.03 -2.05
CA ILE A 32 0.69 -6.84 -1.32
C ILE A 32 -0.47 -7.20 -0.37
N GLY A 33 -1.44 -7.96 -0.86
CA GLY A 33 -2.56 -8.40 -0.06
C GLY A 33 -2.14 -9.25 1.14
N ASN A 34 -1.16 -10.13 0.96
CA ASN A 34 -0.66 -10.94 2.06
C ASN A 34 -0.06 -10.08 3.18
N ILE A 35 0.64 -9.02 2.81
CA ILE A 35 1.18 -8.07 3.78
C ILE A 35 0.04 -7.43 4.57
N PHE A 36 -0.98 -6.95 3.88
CA PHE A 36 -2.10 -6.29 4.52
C PHE A 36 -2.96 -7.24 5.34
N GLU A 37 -3.04 -8.51 4.96
CA GLU A 37 -3.76 -9.49 5.78
C GLU A 37 -3.10 -9.65 7.15
N ARG A 38 -1.78 -9.58 7.22
CA ARG A 38 -1.04 -9.61 8.48
C ARG A 38 -1.34 -8.40 9.36
N LEU A 39 -1.84 -7.32 8.76
CA LEU A 39 -2.23 -6.10 9.47
C LEU A 39 -3.72 -6.05 9.77
N GLY A 40 -4.47 -7.11 9.45
CA GLY A 40 -5.90 -7.18 9.70
C GLY A 40 -6.79 -6.67 8.58
N PHE A 41 -6.24 -6.39 7.42
CA PHE A 41 -7.03 -5.96 6.27
C PHE A 41 -7.33 -7.16 5.37
N SER A 42 -8.49 -7.14 4.72
CA SER A 42 -8.92 -8.26 3.88
C SER A 42 -8.39 -8.12 2.45
N TYR A 43 -7.88 -9.22 1.90
CA TYR A 43 -7.52 -9.28 0.49
C TYR A 43 -8.71 -8.92 -0.41
N LYS A 44 -9.90 -9.34 0.00
CA LYS A 44 -11.12 -9.05 -0.73
C LYS A 44 -11.39 -7.54 -0.83
N GLN A 45 -11.09 -6.80 0.24
CA GLN A 45 -11.21 -5.34 0.23
C GLN A 45 -10.21 -4.72 -0.74
N LEU A 46 -8.97 -5.21 -0.74
CA LEU A 46 -7.97 -4.74 -1.69
C LEU A 46 -8.42 -4.99 -3.12
N MET A 47 -8.91 -6.19 -3.42
CA MET A 47 -9.37 -6.51 -4.77
C MET A 47 -10.58 -5.71 -5.20
N TYR A 48 -11.45 -5.33 -4.27
CA TYR A 48 -12.54 -4.42 -4.58
C TYR A 48 -12.01 -3.11 -5.15
N TYR A 49 -10.98 -2.55 -4.52
CA TYR A 49 -10.40 -1.30 -4.99
C TYR A 49 -9.57 -1.47 -6.26
N VAL A 50 -8.87 -2.57 -6.41
CA VAL A 50 -8.14 -2.86 -7.65
C VAL A 50 -9.12 -2.87 -8.84
N ARG A 51 -10.27 -3.53 -8.69
CA ARG A 51 -11.30 -3.53 -9.74
C ARG A 51 -11.85 -2.14 -10.01
N LYS A 52 -12.06 -1.35 -8.95
CA LYS A 52 -12.49 0.03 -9.10
C LYS A 52 -11.49 0.82 -9.91
N TRP A 53 -10.20 0.65 -9.65
CA TRP A 53 -9.14 1.36 -10.38
C TRP A 53 -9.07 0.89 -11.83
N CYS A 54 -9.30 -0.39 -12.10
CA CYS A 54 -9.44 -0.88 -13.47
C CYS A 54 -10.58 -0.17 -14.20
N ASP A 55 -11.74 -0.08 -13.56
CA ASP A 55 -12.92 0.54 -14.15
C ASP A 55 -12.70 2.02 -14.45
N ARG A 56 -11.86 2.67 -13.68
CA ARG A 56 -11.51 4.08 -13.90
C ARG A 56 -10.37 4.27 -14.89
N GLY A 57 -9.77 3.20 -15.37
CA GLY A 57 -8.65 3.28 -16.31
C GLY A 57 -7.30 3.56 -15.67
N PHE A 58 -7.21 3.51 -14.33
CA PHE A 58 -5.95 3.76 -13.62
C PHE A 58 -5.04 2.54 -13.56
N TYR A 59 -5.62 1.36 -13.60
CA TYR A 59 -4.92 0.10 -13.43
C TYR A 59 -5.27 -0.82 -14.59
N ASP A 60 -4.27 -1.49 -15.14
CA ASP A 60 -4.44 -2.42 -16.26
C ASP A 60 -3.75 -3.74 -15.93
N TYR A 61 -4.09 -4.78 -16.68
CA TYR A 61 -3.51 -6.09 -16.47
C TYR A 61 -3.60 -6.91 -17.77
N GLY A 62 -2.77 -7.95 -17.87
CA GLY A 62 -2.80 -8.85 -19.01
C GLY A 62 -3.82 -9.96 -18.81
N VAL A 63 -3.41 -11.06 -18.18
CA VAL A 63 -4.26 -12.25 -18.03
C VAL A 63 -4.99 -12.26 -16.69
N LYS A 64 -4.29 -11.91 -15.61
CA LYS A 64 -4.86 -11.94 -14.26
C LYS A 64 -4.87 -10.54 -13.68
N ILE A 65 -6.01 -10.16 -13.10
CA ILE A 65 -6.16 -8.84 -12.50
C ILE A 65 -5.20 -8.60 -11.33
N ASP A 66 -4.75 -9.64 -10.66
CA ASP A 66 -3.80 -9.50 -9.56
C ASP A 66 -2.34 -9.44 -10.02
N LEU A 67 -2.10 -9.47 -11.31
CA LEU A 67 -0.78 -9.24 -11.91
C LEU A 67 -0.94 -8.13 -12.96
N GLY A 68 -0.83 -6.91 -12.53
CA GLY A 68 -1.07 -5.77 -13.40
C GLY A 68 -0.16 -4.60 -13.10
N TRP A 69 -0.58 -3.41 -13.51
CA TRP A 69 0.23 -2.21 -13.36
C TRP A 69 -0.65 -0.96 -13.42
N PHE A 70 -0.16 0.11 -12.79
CA PHE A 70 -0.82 1.41 -12.92
C PHE A 70 -0.39 2.11 -14.19
N GLU A 71 -1.36 2.75 -14.80
CA GLU A 71 -1.13 3.71 -15.89
C GLU A 71 -1.07 5.11 -15.26
N PHE A 72 0.10 5.49 -14.78
CA PHE A 72 0.25 6.74 -14.02
C PHE A 72 -0.20 7.96 -14.79
N GLY A 73 -0.03 7.98 -16.11
CA GLY A 73 -0.47 9.09 -16.93
C GLY A 73 -1.99 9.28 -17.01
N LYS A 74 -2.75 8.30 -16.54
CA LYS A 74 -4.21 8.35 -16.55
C LYS A 74 -4.80 8.74 -15.19
N LEU A 75 -3.98 8.90 -14.17
CA LEU A 75 -4.45 9.29 -12.85
C LEU A 75 -5.00 10.71 -12.88
N THR A 76 -6.10 10.93 -12.18
CA THR A 76 -6.78 12.23 -12.08
C THR A 76 -7.22 12.49 -10.64
N GLY A 77 -7.54 13.76 -10.34
CA GLY A 77 -8.09 14.16 -9.05
C GLY A 77 -7.19 13.79 -7.86
N GLU A 78 -7.80 13.29 -6.81
CA GLU A 78 -7.06 12.90 -5.60
C GLU A 78 -5.99 11.85 -5.87
N TYR A 79 -6.24 10.94 -6.81
CA TYR A 79 -5.29 9.89 -7.15
C TYR A 79 -3.99 10.48 -7.67
N LYS A 80 -4.12 11.47 -8.56
CA LYS A 80 -2.95 12.15 -9.07
C LYS A 80 -2.23 12.96 -8.01
N GLN A 81 -2.98 13.62 -7.13
CA GLN A 81 -2.38 14.39 -6.03
C GLN A 81 -1.57 13.49 -5.11
N ILE A 82 -2.12 12.34 -4.76
CA ILE A 82 -1.40 11.37 -3.92
C ILE A 82 -0.14 10.88 -4.63
N TYR A 83 -0.30 10.48 -5.88
CA TYR A 83 0.84 10.01 -6.68
C TYR A 83 1.95 11.04 -6.74
N ASP A 84 1.61 12.31 -7.01
CA ASP A 84 2.59 13.39 -7.13
C ASP A 84 3.31 13.68 -5.81
N SER A 85 2.65 13.43 -4.68
CA SER A 85 3.21 13.69 -3.36
C SER A 85 4.10 12.56 -2.84
N MET A 86 4.09 11.41 -3.50
CA MET A 86 4.79 10.23 -3.01
C MET A 86 6.17 10.08 -3.64
N THR A 87 7.10 9.63 -2.80
CA THR A 87 8.39 9.14 -3.28
C THR A 87 8.44 7.64 -3.05
N SER A 88 9.05 6.91 -3.97
CA SER A 88 9.21 5.47 -3.81
C SER A 88 10.35 5.16 -2.86
N THR A 89 10.20 4.09 -2.10
CA THR A 89 11.27 3.53 -1.28
C THR A 89 11.46 2.07 -1.69
N ASP A 90 12.61 1.53 -1.48
CA ASP A 90 12.91 0.17 -1.94
C ASP A 90 13.69 -0.67 -0.94
N GLU A 91 14.03 -0.12 0.20
CA GLU A 91 14.83 -0.87 1.17
C GLU A 91 14.07 -1.27 2.42
N TRP A 92 12.78 -1.06 2.40
CA TRP A 92 11.96 -1.36 3.55
C TRP A 92 11.49 -2.81 3.51
N LYS A 93 11.48 -3.44 4.65
CA LYS A 93 10.82 -4.73 4.78
C LYS A 93 9.33 -4.56 4.60
N ASP A 94 8.67 -5.60 4.12
CA ASP A 94 7.26 -5.54 3.76
C ASP A 94 6.38 -4.96 4.87
N TRP A 95 6.54 -5.48 6.08
CA TRP A 95 5.72 -5.01 7.19
C TRP A 95 6.07 -3.58 7.62
N GLU A 96 7.31 -3.19 7.47
CA GLU A 96 7.74 -1.81 7.75
C GLU A 96 7.12 -0.84 6.76
N LEU A 97 7.13 -1.20 5.49
CA LEU A 97 6.52 -0.38 4.44
C LEU A 97 5.02 -0.25 4.67
N ALA A 98 4.34 -1.35 4.92
CA ALA A 98 2.91 -1.34 5.19
C ALA A 98 2.58 -0.50 6.43
N SER A 99 3.37 -0.62 7.48
CA SER A 99 3.22 0.16 8.69
C SER A 99 3.34 1.66 8.41
N TYR A 100 4.38 2.04 7.68
CA TYR A 100 4.60 3.43 7.32
C TYR A 100 3.43 3.98 6.50
N ILE A 101 2.98 3.23 5.50
CA ILE A 101 1.90 3.66 4.63
C ILE A 101 0.60 3.84 5.42
N VAL A 102 0.27 2.91 6.28
CA VAL A 102 -0.93 3.00 7.11
C VAL A 102 -0.90 4.24 7.97
N ARG A 103 0.22 4.51 8.64
CA ARG A 103 0.34 5.70 9.49
C ARG A 103 0.18 6.99 8.71
N ASN A 104 0.80 7.05 7.55
CA ASN A 104 0.82 8.30 6.78
C ASN A 104 -0.44 8.52 5.96
N SER A 105 -1.15 7.45 5.62
CA SER A 105 -2.36 7.55 4.82
C SER A 105 -3.62 7.71 5.66
N PHE A 106 -3.64 7.08 6.83
CA PHE A 106 -4.84 6.99 7.63
C PHE A 106 -4.76 7.79 8.91
N ASN A 107 -3.58 8.28 9.26
CA ASN A 107 -3.34 9.03 10.48
C ASN A 107 -3.98 8.35 11.70
N ARG A 108 -3.71 7.08 11.87
CA ARG A 108 -4.32 6.30 12.95
C ARG A 108 -3.25 5.64 13.77
N GLU A 109 -2.62 6.43 14.59
CA GLU A 109 -1.64 5.89 15.50
C GLU A 109 -2.21 4.74 16.31
N ARG A 110 -3.47 4.86 16.73
CA ARG A 110 -4.16 3.80 17.44
C ARG A 110 -4.22 2.53 16.61
N ILE A 111 -4.60 2.67 15.34
CA ILE A 111 -4.72 1.52 14.45
C ILE A 111 -3.37 0.91 14.20
N THR A 112 -2.40 1.73 13.84
CA THR A 112 -1.10 1.21 13.44
C THR A 112 -0.36 0.59 14.61
N ASN A 113 -0.27 1.28 15.74
CA ASN A 113 0.51 0.78 16.85
C ASN A 113 -0.12 -0.44 17.51
N PHE A 114 -1.41 -0.39 17.75
CA PHE A 114 -2.09 -1.51 18.40
C PHE A 114 -2.28 -2.68 17.44
N ALA A 115 -2.88 -2.42 16.28
CA ALA A 115 -3.21 -3.48 15.34
C ALA A 115 -1.97 -4.14 14.76
N LEU A 116 -0.95 -3.37 14.42
CA LEU A 116 0.29 -3.93 13.90
C LEU A 116 0.96 -4.84 14.92
N ARG A 117 1.06 -4.40 16.16
CA ARG A 117 1.68 -5.20 17.21
C ARG A 117 0.91 -6.48 17.45
N GLU A 118 -0.41 -6.39 17.48
CA GLU A 118 -1.25 -7.55 17.70
C GLU A 118 -1.16 -8.56 16.57
N HIS A 119 -1.27 -8.09 15.34
CA HIS A 119 -1.27 -9.00 14.18
C HIS A 119 0.13 -9.54 13.84
N LEU A 120 1.16 -8.82 14.18
CA LEU A 120 2.53 -9.29 13.94
C LEU A 120 3.09 -10.09 15.12
N GLY A 121 2.32 -10.23 16.20
CA GLY A 121 2.78 -10.95 17.37
C GLY A 121 3.87 -10.21 18.14
N ILE A 122 3.95 -8.90 17.99
CA ILE A 122 4.93 -8.07 18.70
C ILE A 122 4.31 -7.61 19.99
N GLY A 123 5.03 -7.74 21.11
CA GLY A 123 4.56 -7.26 22.39
C GLY A 123 4.32 -5.75 22.37
N GLN A 124 3.38 -5.30 23.23
CA GLN A 124 3.01 -3.88 23.22
C GLN A 124 4.17 -2.96 23.63
N ASP A 125 5.15 -3.50 24.33
CA ASP A 125 6.31 -2.75 24.78
C ASP A 125 7.49 -2.82 23.83
N GLU A 126 7.41 -3.67 22.79
CA GLU A 126 8.50 -3.83 21.86
C GLU A 126 8.53 -2.69 20.86
N VAL A 127 9.74 -2.30 20.48
CA VAL A 127 9.96 -1.31 19.45
C VAL A 127 9.85 -1.98 18.09
N PHE A 128 9.09 -1.35 17.19
CA PHE A 128 9.08 -1.75 15.79
C PHE A 128 9.26 -0.51 14.93
N PHE A 129 9.49 -0.70 13.65
CA PHE A 129 9.80 0.39 12.75
C PHE A 129 8.74 1.50 12.77
N ASN A 130 9.22 2.74 12.93
CA ASN A 130 8.37 3.91 12.88
C ASN A 130 9.24 5.10 12.44
N PRO A 131 9.10 5.56 11.20
CA PRO A 131 9.97 6.62 10.68
C PRO A 131 9.82 7.95 11.40
N HIS A 132 8.75 8.15 12.15
CA HIS A 132 8.49 9.38 12.88
C HIS A 132 8.81 9.28 14.36
N ARG A 133 9.25 8.12 14.82
CA ARG A 133 9.53 7.90 16.22
C ARG A 133 10.96 8.28 16.56
N LYS A 134 11.12 9.00 17.64
CA LYS A 134 12.43 9.29 18.21
C LYS A 134 12.68 8.36 19.38
N GLU A 135 13.84 7.82 19.41
CA GLU A 135 14.29 6.99 20.52
C GLU A 135 14.98 7.81 21.59
#